data_6406a111417ae858744b4bf0310fc0fd
#
_entry.id   6406a111417ae858744b4bf0310fc0fd
#
_cell.length_a   1.000
_cell.length_b   1.000
_cell.length_c   1.000
_cell.angle_alpha   90.00
_cell.angle_beta   90.00
_cell.angle_gamma   90.00
#
_symmetry.space_group_name_H-M   'P 1'
#
loop_
_entity.id
_entity.type
_entity.pdbx_description
1 polymer ?
#
loop_
_entity_poly.entity_id
_entity_poly.type
_entity_poly.pdbx_seq_one_letter_code
_entity_poly.pdbx_strand_id
1 'polypeptide(L)'
;MGYDDLYWFTDYTSSFGNEDQLRSMISTFKAKGLGTIADVVINHRASLADTWMSFPVETYNGITYKMLPSDICANDDNGKAAANAEIKPTGANDSGDDFDGARDIDHSSQNVQTMVKAYLDMLLNDFGYTGFRYDMVKGYAPKYTGMYNTDANPEYSVGEYWDGNASSVINWIDGTKVNGVIQSAAFDFPLKYHLRDCCNAGTNWNRLENASLAGNTTYSRYAVTFVDNHDTYGRGNDGEIKNNILAANAFILAAPGTPCVFLPHWTEYKADIKQMIYARKAAGISNESSYEKLNRAAGQYAIKVNGDNDKSVVVLMGNKTWPVMKPTANDYYLVKSGDNFAYYLSKNAETAWTDIPSGTYDNAVSVTLSAISTTDNAKLVYTLNGSDPTSSSTKATSGQKINIDGNTTLKVGLLIGGQVTGIITRTYTIKPFVPHDITVYVSTKWVAENPGWKDMNVWSWGGDGTHATSNPEWPGDKVTNKKTVNGEEWYYMTYRMNSSDDNVCLVFSTGNGTPQTIDINNINTDKYFRISGYKTGEKHNVDDVTGEITSGIADITINDRTVTSDMNVYTVDGRLIRRAANGETINDITKKLKRGLYIIGGKKVIIR
;
A
#
# COMPACT_ATOMS: atom_id res chain seq x y z
N MET A 1 6.41 2.79 15.51
CA MET A 1 6.58 1.69 14.57
C MET A 1 7.15 2.22 13.28
N GLY A 2 8.13 1.64 12.79
CA GLY A 2 8.88 1.86 11.59
C GLY A 2 9.73 0.62 11.43
N TYR A 3 10.98 0.77 11.02
CA TYR A 3 11.91 -0.35 10.90
C TYR A 3 12.78 -0.57 12.15
N ASP A 4 12.43 0.09 13.25
CA ASP A 4 13.09 -0.06 14.58
C ASP A 4 12.20 -0.92 15.49
N ASP A 5 12.01 -2.19 15.14
CA ASP A 5 11.13 -3.10 15.89
C ASP A 5 11.67 -3.38 17.28
N LEU A 6 10.92 -2.95 18.29
CA LEU A 6 11.22 -3.22 19.69
C LEU A 6 10.53 -4.50 20.20
N TYR A 7 9.28 -4.70 19.78
CA TYR A 7 8.44 -5.84 20.15
C TYR A 7 8.14 -6.72 18.93
N TRP A 8 8.35 -8.03 19.05
CA TRP A 8 8.01 -8.99 17.99
C TRP A 8 6.70 -9.74 18.27
N PHE A 9 6.33 -9.89 19.56
CA PHE A 9 5.21 -10.77 19.95
C PHE A 9 4.06 -10.04 20.64
N THR A 10 4.26 -8.89 21.24
CA THR A 10 3.33 -8.36 22.23
C THR A 10 2.76 -6.98 21.95
N ASP A 11 3.30 -6.20 21.02
CA ASP A 11 2.78 -4.86 20.70
C ASP A 11 2.68 -4.63 19.19
N TYR A 12 1.45 -4.60 18.70
CA TYR A 12 1.09 -4.31 17.31
C TYR A 12 0.32 -2.99 17.18
N THR A 13 0.50 -2.07 18.12
CA THR A 13 -0.08 -0.74 18.05
C THR A 13 0.79 0.19 17.20
N SER A 14 0.17 0.87 16.25
CA SER A 14 0.84 1.83 15.36
C SER A 14 -0.02 3.06 15.11
N SER A 15 0.52 4.05 14.40
CA SER A 15 -0.23 5.19 13.90
C SER A 15 -1.38 4.80 12.94
N PHE A 16 -1.36 3.59 12.37
CA PHE A 16 -2.39 3.08 11.46
C PHE A 16 -3.48 2.27 12.18
N GLY A 17 -3.27 1.86 13.40
CA GLY A 17 -4.25 1.10 14.18
C GLY A 17 -3.62 0.19 15.23
N ASN A 18 -4.47 -0.59 15.87
CA ASN A 18 -4.12 -1.59 16.86
C ASN A 18 -4.16 -3.01 16.27
N GLU A 19 -3.81 -4.01 17.07
CA GLU A 19 -3.80 -5.42 16.66
C GLU A 19 -5.16 -5.92 16.15
N ASP A 20 -6.27 -5.57 16.79
CA ASP A 20 -7.61 -5.99 16.33
C ASP A 20 -7.93 -5.45 14.94
N GLN A 21 -7.53 -4.21 14.66
CA GLN A 21 -7.71 -3.59 13.34
C GLN A 21 -6.80 -4.23 12.30
N LEU A 22 -5.57 -4.59 12.65
CA LEU A 22 -4.66 -5.33 11.78
C LEU A 22 -5.24 -6.71 11.43
N ARG A 23 -5.69 -7.48 12.41
CA ARG A 23 -6.34 -8.80 12.21
C ARG A 23 -7.61 -8.68 11.35
N SER A 24 -8.43 -7.67 11.59
CA SER A 24 -9.62 -7.38 10.80
C SER A 24 -9.28 -7.05 9.34
N MET A 25 -8.23 -6.27 9.11
CA MET A 25 -7.73 -5.96 7.76
C MET A 25 -7.28 -7.23 7.02
N ILE A 26 -6.42 -8.04 7.64
CA ILE A 26 -5.92 -9.30 7.05
C ILE A 26 -7.09 -10.23 6.70
N SER A 27 -8.04 -10.41 7.63
CA SER A 27 -9.24 -11.21 7.40
C SER A 27 -10.09 -10.68 6.25
N THR A 28 -10.22 -9.36 6.12
CA THR A 28 -10.98 -8.72 5.03
C THR A 28 -10.32 -8.95 3.68
N PHE A 29 -9.00 -8.84 3.58
CA PHE A 29 -8.26 -9.16 2.35
C PHE A 29 -8.44 -10.63 1.97
N LYS A 30 -8.28 -11.54 2.91
CA LYS A 30 -8.47 -12.99 2.72
C LYS A 30 -9.88 -13.32 2.23
N ALA A 31 -10.91 -12.71 2.81
CA ALA A 31 -12.30 -12.89 2.39
C ALA A 31 -12.57 -12.41 0.95
N LYS A 32 -11.72 -11.53 0.42
CA LYS A 32 -11.75 -11.06 -0.98
C LYS A 32 -10.83 -11.86 -1.91
N GLY A 33 -10.22 -12.93 -1.43
CA GLY A 33 -9.27 -13.76 -2.20
C GLY A 33 -7.92 -13.09 -2.43
N LEU A 34 -7.53 -12.17 -1.54
CA LEU A 34 -6.25 -11.47 -1.59
C LEU A 34 -5.38 -11.91 -0.41
N GLY A 35 -4.12 -12.23 -0.69
CA GLY A 35 -3.11 -12.44 0.34
C GLY A 35 -2.58 -11.12 0.92
N THR A 36 -1.99 -11.21 2.09
CA THR A 36 -1.27 -10.11 2.75
C THR A 36 0.15 -10.55 3.03
N ILE A 37 1.12 -9.66 2.84
CA ILE A 37 2.53 -9.91 3.09
C ILE A 37 2.98 -9.08 4.27
N ALA A 38 3.58 -9.73 5.29
CA ALA A 38 4.17 -9.03 6.42
C ALA A 38 5.54 -8.45 6.01
N ASP A 39 5.79 -7.21 6.44
CA ASP A 39 7.12 -6.60 6.36
C ASP A 39 7.91 -7.02 7.60
N VAL A 40 8.98 -7.79 7.42
CA VAL A 40 9.69 -8.52 8.48
C VAL A 40 11.07 -7.92 8.66
N VAL A 41 11.30 -7.30 9.81
CA VAL A 41 12.58 -6.72 10.19
C VAL A 41 13.28 -7.67 11.16
N ILE A 42 14.22 -8.46 10.64
CA ILE A 42 15.01 -9.41 11.44
C ILE A 42 16.52 -9.22 11.29
N ASN A 43 16.95 -8.24 10.48
CA ASN A 43 18.34 -7.86 10.42
C ASN A 43 18.83 -7.31 11.77
N HIS A 44 18.01 -6.43 12.35
CA HIS A 44 18.34 -5.68 13.56
C HIS A 44 17.12 -5.58 14.48
N ARG A 45 17.37 -5.15 15.72
CA ARG A 45 16.31 -4.89 16.69
C ARG A 45 16.63 -3.64 17.51
N ALA A 46 15.61 -2.79 17.75
CA ALA A 46 15.73 -1.67 18.65
C ALA A 46 15.93 -2.14 20.08
N SER A 47 16.71 -1.39 20.85
CA SER A 47 16.85 -1.56 22.29
C SER A 47 15.98 -0.56 23.07
N LEU A 48 15.72 -0.83 24.35
CA LEU A 48 15.05 0.11 25.23
C LEU A 48 15.90 1.39 25.36
N ALA A 49 15.24 2.55 25.43
CA ALA A 49 15.78 3.88 25.16
C ALA A 49 17.02 4.31 25.97
N ASP A 50 17.32 3.65 27.06
CA ASP A 50 18.36 4.04 28.02
C ASP A 50 19.61 3.16 27.98
N THR A 51 19.60 2.06 27.20
CA THR A 51 20.77 1.19 27.07
C THR A 51 20.90 0.57 25.68
N TRP A 52 22.13 0.27 25.25
CA TRP A 52 22.41 -0.40 23.98
C TRP A 52 21.97 -1.85 23.92
N MET A 53 21.88 -2.54 25.07
CA MET A 53 21.74 -3.98 25.16
C MET A 53 20.53 -4.41 26.01
N SER A 54 19.58 -3.52 26.22
CA SER A 54 18.35 -3.83 26.96
C SER A 54 17.19 -4.05 25.98
N PHE A 55 16.65 -5.25 25.98
CA PHE A 55 15.54 -5.65 25.10
C PHE A 55 14.33 -6.06 25.93
N PRO A 56 13.09 -5.89 25.41
CA PRO A 56 11.90 -6.39 26.06
C PRO A 56 11.97 -7.90 26.26
N VAL A 57 11.43 -8.37 27.39
CA VAL A 57 11.12 -9.78 27.58
C VAL A 57 9.67 -9.98 27.20
N GLU A 58 9.42 -10.84 26.22
CA GLU A 58 8.09 -11.06 25.67
C GLU A 58 7.64 -12.48 25.91
N THR A 59 6.34 -12.68 26.09
CA THR A 59 5.75 -14.02 26.25
C THR A 59 4.68 -14.25 25.19
N TYR A 60 4.86 -15.30 24.40
CA TYR A 60 3.90 -15.72 23.39
C TYR A 60 3.64 -17.23 23.51
N ASN A 61 2.38 -17.65 23.50
CA ASN A 61 1.95 -19.04 23.67
C ASN A 61 2.57 -19.74 24.88
N GLY A 62 2.75 -18.99 25.99
CA GLY A 62 3.32 -19.53 27.24
C GLY A 62 4.84 -19.71 27.25
N ILE A 63 5.52 -19.33 26.16
CA ILE A 63 6.98 -19.33 26.04
C ILE A 63 7.49 -17.91 26.20
N THR A 64 8.53 -17.75 27.04
CA THR A 64 9.17 -16.45 27.24
C THR A 64 10.39 -16.33 26.35
N TYR A 65 10.43 -15.24 25.57
CA TYR A 65 11.49 -14.89 24.65
C TYR A 65 12.28 -13.70 25.20
N LYS A 66 13.60 -13.85 25.21
CA LYS A 66 14.51 -12.81 25.69
C LYS A 66 15.77 -12.81 24.84
N MET A 67 16.18 -11.65 24.33
CA MET A 67 17.50 -11.49 23.72
C MET A 67 18.60 -11.43 24.75
N LEU A 68 19.70 -12.08 24.46
CA LEU A 68 20.91 -12.19 25.28
C LEU A 68 22.06 -11.39 24.62
N PRO A 69 23.13 -11.04 25.33
CA PRO A 69 24.31 -10.42 24.73
C PRO A 69 24.95 -11.26 23.62
N SER A 70 24.78 -12.59 23.64
CA SER A 70 25.23 -13.54 22.62
C SER A 70 24.36 -13.57 21.36
N ASP A 71 23.26 -12.83 21.34
CA ASP A 71 22.33 -12.76 20.20
C ASP A 71 22.58 -11.50 19.35
N ILE A 72 23.49 -10.64 19.79
CA ILE A 72 23.88 -9.41 19.09
C ILE A 72 25.30 -9.55 18.57
N CYS A 73 25.50 -9.12 17.32
CA CYS A 73 26.77 -9.21 16.64
C CYS A 73 27.90 -8.49 17.41
N ALA A 74 29.05 -9.16 17.58
CA ALA A 74 30.15 -8.62 18.36
C ALA A 74 30.77 -7.33 17.74
N ASN A 75 30.63 -7.16 16.43
CA ASN A 75 31.08 -5.98 15.67
C ASN A 75 29.94 -5.02 15.31
N ASP A 76 28.78 -5.12 15.94
CA ASP A 76 27.63 -4.23 15.77
C ASP A 76 28.06 -2.75 15.81
N ASP A 77 27.56 -1.91 14.93
CA ASP A 77 27.99 -0.52 14.72
C ASP A 77 29.50 -0.37 14.40
N ASN A 78 30.08 -1.26 13.62
CA ASN A 78 31.54 -1.30 13.42
C ASN A 78 32.33 -1.37 14.73
N GLY A 79 31.79 -2.05 15.74
CA GLY A 79 32.35 -2.19 17.07
C GLY A 79 32.05 -1.03 18.03
N LYS A 80 31.27 -0.02 17.64
CA LYS A 80 30.84 1.08 18.53
C LYS A 80 29.91 0.59 19.63
N ALA A 81 29.00 -0.34 19.32
CA ALA A 81 28.13 -0.97 20.32
C ALA A 81 28.98 -1.65 21.41
N ALA A 82 29.99 -2.41 21.02
CA ALA A 82 30.91 -3.01 21.96
C ALA A 82 31.71 -2.00 22.78
N ALA A 83 32.05 -0.85 22.20
CA ALA A 83 32.79 0.21 22.90
C ALA A 83 31.90 0.98 23.90
N ASN A 84 30.64 1.21 23.57
CA ASN A 84 29.73 2.08 24.31
C ASN A 84 28.79 1.34 25.26
N ALA A 85 28.54 0.03 25.04
CA ALA A 85 27.63 -0.75 25.85
C ALA A 85 28.23 -1.06 27.24
N GLU A 86 27.42 -0.89 28.29
CA GLU A 86 27.73 -1.37 29.64
C GLU A 86 27.82 -2.90 29.65
N ILE A 87 26.89 -3.56 28.97
CA ILE A 87 26.90 -5.01 28.71
C ILE A 87 27.36 -5.21 27.26
N LYS A 88 28.48 -5.91 27.07
CA LYS A 88 29.07 -6.12 25.75
C LYS A 88 28.30 -7.11 24.91
N PRO A 89 28.09 -6.87 23.59
CA PRO A 89 27.64 -7.91 22.68
C PRO A 89 28.71 -9.01 22.57
N THR A 90 28.28 -10.27 22.54
CA THR A 90 29.18 -11.44 22.54
C THR A 90 28.80 -12.49 21.49
N GLY A 91 27.93 -12.15 20.53
CA GLY A 91 27.60 -12.97 19.39
C GLY A 91 28.77 -13.16 18.41
N ALA A 92 28.54 -13.85 17.32
CA ALA A 92 29.48 -13.87 16.22
C ALA A 92 29.58 -12.48 15.56
N ASN A 93 30.56 -12.29 14.70
CA ASN A 93 30.57 -11.11 13.84
C ASN A 93 29.42 -11.17 12.85
N ASP A 94 28.91 -10.03 12.47
CA ASP A 94 27.88 -9.88 11.47
C ASP A 94 28.25 -10.64 10.19
N SER A 95 27.27 -11.26 9.57
CA SER A 95 27.44 -12.07 8.37
C SER A 95 27.06 -11.34 7.08
N GLY A 96 26.70 -10.06 7.18
CA GLY A 96 26.34 -9.17 6.09
C GLY A 96 26.84 -7.74 6.29
N ASP A 97 26.08 -6.77 5.76
CA ASP A 97 26.35 -5.34 5.88
C ASP A 97 25.88 -4.83 7.26
N ASP A 98 26.74 -4.10 7.95
CA ASP A 98 26.47 -3.50 9.25
C ASP A 98 25.39 -2.40 9.16
N PHE A 99 24.50 -2.32 10.17
CA PHE A 99 23.47 -1.30 10.29
C PHE A 99 23.59 -0.53 11.61
N ASP A 100 23.94 0.75 11.54
CA ASP A 100 24.24 1.59 12.70
C ASP A 100 23.00 2.21 13.38
N GLY A 101 21.78 1.90 12.91
CA GLY A 101 20.52 2.44 13.44
C GLY A 101 19.93 1.68 14.62
N ALA A 102 20.24 0.40 14.75
CA ALA A 102 19.74 -0.50 15.81
C ALA A 102 20.77 -1.63 16.05
N ARG A 103 20.41 -2.67 16.82
CA ARG A 103 21.36 -3.74 17.15
C ARG A 103 21.30 -4.87 16.14
N ASP A 104 22.39 -5.12 15.42
CA ASP A 104 22.49 -6.22 14.46
C ASP A 104 22.41 -7.57 15.17
N ILE A 105 21.54 -8.43 14.66
CA ILE A 105 21.21 -9.72 15.27
C ILE A 105 22.12 -10.81 14.75
N ASP A 106 22.74 -11.58 15.65
CA ASP A 106 23.53 -12.76 15.27
C ASP A 106 22.63 -13.95 14.92
N HIS A 107 22.34 -14.14 13.64
CA HIS A 107 21.54 -15.26 13.15
C HIS A 107 22.20 -16.64 13.33
N SER A 108 23.48 -16.71 13.75
CA SER A 108 24.11 -17.97 14.12
C SER A 108 23.70 -18.45 15.52
N SER A 109 23.15 -17.54 16.36
CA SER A 109 22.61 -17.87 17.68
C SER A 109 21.37 -18.77 17.57
N GLN A 110 21.38 -19.88 18.30
CA GLN A 110 20.23 -20.78 18.37
C GLN A 110 19.01 -20.09 19.02
N ASN A 111 19.24 -19.16 19.97
CA ASN A 111 18.18 -18.39 20.59
C ASN A 111 17.49 -17.48 19.58
N VAL A 112 18.27 -16.74 18.76
CA VAL A 112 17.76 -15.92 17.67
C VAL A 112 16.96 -16.75 16.68
N GLN A 113 17.50 -17.87 16.22
CA GLN A 113 16.79 -18.75 15.29
C GLN A 113 15.46 -19.23 15.86
N THR A 114 15.42 -19.57 17.14
CA THR A 114 14.17 -19.99 17.83
C THR A 114 13.16 -18.85 17.89
N MET A 115 13.61 -17.63 18.23
CA MET A 115 12.76 -16.45 18.30
C MET A 115 12.19 -16.06 16.93
N VAL A 116 13.05 -16.01 15.90
CA VAL A 116 12.63 -15.65 14.55
C VAL A 116 11.63 -16.67 13.99
N LYS A 117 11.88 -17.97 14.16
CA LYS A 117 10.94 -19.01 13.73
C LYS A 117 9.57 -18.88 14.40
N ALA A 118 9.54 -18.64 15.72
CA ALA A 118 8.31 -18.42 16.43
C ALA A 118 7.58 -17.14 15.98
N TYR A 119 8.31 -16.07 15.69
CA TYR A 119 7.78 -14.82 15.15
C TYR A 119 7.15 -15.01 13.77
N LEU A 120 7.84 -15.68 12.86
CA LEU A 120 7.32 -15.97 11.53
C LEU A 120 6.10 -16.91 11.56
N ASP A 121 6.13 -17.92 12.42
CA ASP A 121 4.98 -18.82 12.64
C ASP A 121 3.75 -18.04 13.13
N MET A 122 3.94 -17.15 14.10
CA MET A 122 2.89 -16.26 14.60
C MET A 122 2.29 -15.41 13.48
N LEU A 123 3.12 -14.80 12.64
CA LEU A 123 2.65 -13.97 11.52
C LEU A 123 1.81 -14.76 10.52
N LEU A 124 2.23 -15.98 10.16
CA LEU A 124 1.48 -16.81 9.21
C LEU A 124 0.24 -17.45 9.84
N ASN A 125 0.39 -18.10 11.00
CA ASN A 125 -0.62 -18.99 11.53
C ASN A 125 -1.58 -18.34 12.53
N ASP A 126 -1.14 -17.30 13.25
CA ASP A 126 -1.98 -16.57 14.20
C ASP A 126 -2.57 -15.30 13.57
N PHE A 127 -1.76 -14.45 12.92
CA PHE A 127 -2.25 -13.27 12.22
C PHE A 127 -2.91 -13.59 10.87
N GLY A 128 -2.43 -14.62 10.16
CA GLY A 128 -2.98 -15.07 8.88
C GLY A 128 -2.40 -14.38 7.66
N TYR A 129 -1.18 -13.85 7.75
CA TYR A 129 -0.42 -13.42 6.58
C TYR A 129 -0.16 -14.60 5.63
N THR A 130 0.08 -14.32 4.36
CA THR A 130 0.37 -15.34 3.34
C THR A 130 1.86 -15.39 2.97
N GLY A 131 2.63 -14.39 3.38
CA GLY A 131 4.04 -14.33 3.03
C GLY A 131 4.78 -13.19 3.69
N PHE A 132 6.04 -13.03 3.28
CA PHE A 132 6.97 -12.10 3.89
C PHE A 132 7.67 -11.21 2.84
N ARG A 133 7.85 -9.95 3.19
CA ARG A 133 8.91 -9.09 2.67
C ARG A 133 9.96 -8.97 3.75
N TYR A 134 11.17 -9.45 3.48
CA TYR A 134 12.29 -9.31 4.40
C TYR A 134 13.02 -8.00 4.14
N ASP A 135 13.04 -7.15 5.16
CA ASP A 135 13.75 -5.88 5.16
C ASP A 135 15.26 -6.09 5.21
N MET A 136 16.01 -5.23 4.53
CA MET A 136 17.49 -5.11 4.62
C MET A 136 18.23 -6.45 4.62
N VAL A 137 17.92 -7.33 3.67
CA VAL A 137 18.54 -8.68 3.62
C VAL A 137 20.03 -8.68 3.22
N LYS A 138 20.63 -7.53 2.96
CA LYS A 138 22.09 -7.39 2.84
C LYS A 138 22.79 -7.52 4.19
N GLY A 139 22.10 -7.25 5.28
CA GLY A 139 22.67 -7.22 6.60
C GLY A 139 22.91 -8.59 7.23
N TYR A 140 22.50 -9.71 6.59
CA TYR A 140 22.81 -11.05 7.08
C TYR A 140 22.91 -12.07 5.95
N ALA A 141 23.61 -13.19 6.22
CA ALA A 141 23.83 -14.21 5.19
C ALA A 141 22.52 -14.82 4.67
N PRO A 142 22.33 -14.93 3.33
CA PRO A 142 21.09 -15.36 2.70
C PRO A 142 20.62 -16.77 3.10
N LYS A 143 21.52 -17.63 3.55
CA LYS A 143 21.19 -18.97 4.07
C LYS A 143 20.18 -18.93 5.22
N TYR A 144 20.15 -17.84 6.01
CA TYR A 144 19.22 -17.70 7.12
C TYR A 144 17.79 -17.42 6.62
N THR A 145 17.62 -16.57 5.61
CA THR A 145 16.32 -16.43 4.93
C THR A 145 15.86 -17.77 4.37
N GLY A 146 16.75 -18.53 3.74
CA GLY A 146 16.46 -19.87 3.24
C GLY A 146 16.00 -20.84 4.34
N MET A 147 16.70 -20.85 5.45
CA MET A 147 16.37 -21.68 6.62
C MET A 147 15.00 -21.31 7.22
N TYR A 148 14.75 -20.01 7.41
CA TYR A 148 13.49 -19.53 7.99
C TYR A 148 12.30 -19.81 7.08
N ASN A 149 12.43 -19.60 5.77
CA ASN A 149 11.37 -19.92 4.82
C ASN A 149 11.12 -21.43 4.68
N THR A 150 12.15 -22.25 4.82
CA THR A 150 11.98 -23.71 4.84
C THR A 150 11.16 -24.15 6.05
N ASP A 151 11.36 -23.52 7.20
CA ASP A 151 10.64 -23.80 8.44
C ASP A 151 9.19 -23.27 8.40
N ALA A 152 9.02 -21.99 8.07
CA ALA A 152 7.74 -21.31 8.08
C ALA A 152 6.83 -21.64 6.87
N ASN A 153 7.42 -21.99 5.73
CA ASN A 153 6.75 -22.35 4.48
C ASN A 153 5.72 -21.28 4.00
N PRO A 154 6.13 -20.00 3.83
CA PRO A 154 5.24 -18.98 3.32
C PRO A 154 4.84 -19.24 1.86
N GLU A 155 3.64 -18.81 1.45
CA GLU A 155 3.21 -18.86 0.04
C GLU A 155 4.05 -17.91 -0.84
N TYR A 156 4.44 -16.74 -0.28
CA TYR A 156 5.27 -15.75 -0.95
C TYR A 156 6.41 -15.27 -0.06
N SER A 157 7.58 -15.06 -0.68
CA SER A 157 8.72 -14.45 -0.02
C SER A 157 9.47 -13.56 -0.97
N VAL A 158 9.81 -12.35 -0.53
CA VAL A 158 10.65 -11.41 -1.27
C VAL A 158 11.62 -10.72 -0.32
N GLY A 159 12.90 -10.67 -0.70
CA GLY A 159 13.94 -9.96 0.05
C GLY A 159 14.26 -8.60 -0.57
N GLU A 160 14.50 -7.63 0.28
CA GLU A 160 15.01 -6.33 -0.12
C GLU A 160 16.54 -6.35 -0.16
N TYR A 161 17.08 -6.89 -1.24
CA TYR A 161 18.51 -6.80 -1.51
C TYR A 161 18.79 -5.54 -2.34
N TRP A 162 19.04 -4.42 -1.67
CA TRP A 162 19.19 -3.11 -2.29
C TRP A 162 20.53 -2.98 -3.04
N ASP A 163 20.55 -3.39 -4.29
CA ASP A 163 21.73 -3.32 -5.14
C ASP A 163 21.36 -3.16 -6.62
N GLY A 164 22.03 -2.23 -7.31
CA GLY A 164 21.86 -2.03 -8.75
C GLY A 164 22.57 -3.07 -9.62
N ASN A 165 23.38 -3.94 -9.05
CA ASN A 165 24.09 -5.00 -9.76
C ASN A 165 23.26 -6.30 -9.76
N ALA A 166 22.81 -6.71 -10.94
CA ALA A 166 22.02 -7.93 -11.09
C ALA A 166 22.73 -9.19 -10.56
N SER A 167 24.05 -9.29 -10.72
CA SER A 167 24.80 -10.45 -10.23
C SER A 167 24.81 -10.53 -8.71
N SER A 168 24.89 -9.39 -8.01
CA SER A 168 24.82 -9.35 -6.54
C SER A 168 23.46 -9.86 -6.04
N VAL A 169 22.36 -9.39 -6.65
CA VAL A 169 21.01 -9.82 -6.30
C VAL A 169 20.81 -11.31 -6.60
N ILE A 170 21.31 -11.79 -7.74
CA ILE A 170 21.27 -13.22 -8.12
C ILE A 170 22.04 -14.08 -7.11
N ASN A 171 23.22 -13.65 -6.69
CA ASN A 171 24.01 -14.37 -5.69
C ASN A 171 23.26 -14.47 -4.35
N TRP A 172 22.55 -13.42 -3.96
CA TRP A 172 21.72 -13.48 -2.76
C TRP A 172 20.56 -14.49 -2.94
N ILE A 173 19.82 -14.45 -4.06
CA ILE A 173 18.76 -15.42 -4.37
C ILE A 173 19.30 -16.85 -4.29
N ASP A 174 20.44 -17.10 -4.92
CA ASP A 174 21.10 -18.42 -4.92
C ASP A 174 21.54 -18.83 -3.51
N GLY A 175 21.95 -17.89 -2.69
CA GLY A 175 22.34 -18.11 -1.30
C GLY A 175 21.18 -18.52 -0.39
N THR A 176 19.92 -18.29 -0.81
CA THR A 176 18.73 -18.75 -0.06
C THR A 176 18.39 -20.23 -0.31
N LYS A 177 19.14 -20.92 -1.18
CA LYS A 177 18.85 -22.32 -1.52
C LYS A 177 18.96 -23.25 -0.30
N VAL A 178 17.92 -24.05 -0.13
CA VAL A 178 17.93 -25.20 0.80
C VAL A 178 17.63 -26.46 -0.02
N ASN A 179 18.48 -27.46 0.08
CA ASN A 179 18.38 -28.69 -0.71
C ASN A 179 18.25 -28.43 -2.24
N GLY A 180 18.93 -27.39 -2.74
CA GLY A 180 18.91 -27.02 -4.16
C GLY A 180 17.70 -26.19 -4.61
N VAL A 181 16.74 -25.90 -3.72
CA VAL A 181 15.54 -25.11 -4.00
C VAL A 181 15.69 -23.69 -3.46
N ILE A 182 15.54 -22.68 -4.32
CA ILE A 182 15.52 -21.27 -3.95
C ILE A 182 14.29 -21.01 -3.06
N GLN A 183 14.50 -20.32 -1.95
CA GLN A 183 13.48 -20.09 -0.92
C GLN A 183 12.89 -18.66 -0.92
N SER A 184 13.48 -17.72 -1.64
CA SER A 184 12.97 -16.34 -1.70
C SER A 184 13.23 -15.71 -3.06
N ALA A 185 12.26 -14.90 -3.52
CA ALA A 185 12.43 -13.91 -4.58
C ALA A 185 13.17 -12.68 -4.05
N ALA A 186 13.53 -11.76 -4.94
CA ALA A 186 14.08 -10.44 -4.58
C ALA A 186 13.43 -9.32 -5.40
N PHE A 187 13.41 -8.12 -4.85
CA PHE A 187 13.08 -6.91 -5.61
C PHE A 187 14.13 -6.65 -6.71
N ASP A 188 13.65 -6.38 -7.93
CA ASP A 188 14.52 -6.14 -9.10
C ASP A 188 15.05 -4.69 -9.10
N PHE A 189 15.90 -4.35 -8.14
CA PHE A 189 16.56 -3.03 -8.07
C PHE A 189 17.37 -2.70 -9.34
N PRO A 190 18.07 -3.64 -9.99
CA PRO A 190 18.70 -3.38 -11.27
C PRO A 190 17.74 -2.82 -12.32
N LEU A 191 16.57 -3.45 -12.53
CA LEU A 191 15.55 -2.95 -13.44
C LEU A 191 15.02 -1.58 -13.01
N LYS A 192 14.75 -1.39 -11.72
CA LYS A 192 14.27 -0.13 -11.16
C LYS A 192 15.23 1.02 -11.50
N TYR A 193 16.52 0.84 -11.38
CA TYR A 193 17.50 1.88 -11.73
C TYR A 193 17.58 2.12 -13.22
N HIS A 194 17.46 1.10 -14.05
CA HIS A 194 17.38 1.30 -15.51
C HIS A 194 16.13 2.08 -15.91
N LEU A 195 14.97 1.75 -15.30
CA LEU A 195 13.73 2.52 -15.49
C LEU A 195 13.88 3.97 -15.03
N ARG A 196 14.47 4.21 -13.85
CA ARG A 196 14.73 5.57 -13.33
C ARG A 196 15.52 6.40 -14.33
N ASP A 197 16.63 5.86 -14.81
CA ASP A 197 17.54 6.57 -15.71
C ASP A 197 16.86 6.91 -17.04
N CYS A 198 16.10 5.97 -17.62
CA CYS A 198 15.37 6.21 -18.85
C CYS A 198 14.20 7.18 -18.65
N CYS A 199 13.38 6.96 -17.62
CA CYS A 199 12.17 7.73 -17.39
C CYS A 199 12.48 9.18 -17.01
N ASN A 200 13.43 9.39 -16.10
CA ASN A 200 13.79 10.75 -15.69
C ASN A 200 14.46 11.55 -16.80
N ALA A 201 15.24 10.90 -17.66
CA ALA A 201 15.87 11.54 -18.82
C ALA A 201 14.92 11.68 -20.03
N GLY A 202 13.88 10.85 -20.14
CA GLY A 202 13.00 10.75 -21.31
C GLY A 202 13.70 10.22 -22.57
N THR A 203 14.84 9.56 -22.42
CA THR A 203 15.70 9.05 -23.51
C THR A 203 16.57 7.88 -23.06
N ASN A 204 17.40 7.34 -23.95
CA ASN A 204 18.29 6.19 -23.69
C ASN A 204 17.53 4.92 -23.26
N TRP A 205 16.35 4.71 -23.86
CA TRP A 205 15.46 3.60 -23.54
C TRP A 205 16.10 2.22 -23.74
N ASN A 206 17.15 2.11 -24.55
CA ASN A 206 17.94 0.90 -24.71
C ASN A 206 18.63 0.43 -23.41
N ARG A 207 18.72 1.26 -22.38
CA ARG A 207 19.22 0.84 -21.06
C ARG A 207 18.35 -0.24 -20.42
N LEU A 208 17.07 -0.35 -20.80
CA LEU A 208 16.18 -1.41 -20.35
C LEU A 208 16.61 -2.83 -20.80
N GLU A 209 17.58 -2.90 -21.73
CA GLU A 209 18.23 -4.17 -22.11
C GLU A 209 19.31 -4.62 -21.12
N ASN A 210 19.81 -3.73 -20.27
CA ASN A 210 20.87 -4.05 -19.32
C ASN A 210 20.42 -5.14 -18.34
N ALA A 211 21.41 -5.79 -17.73
CA ALA A 211 21.18 -6.91 -16.83
C ALA A 211 20.22 -6.56 -15.68
N SER A 212 19.18 -7.37 -15.54
CA SER A 212 18.16 -7.30 -14.49
C SER A 212 17.66 -8.71 -14.19
N LEU A 213 16.89 -8.87 -13.12
CA LEU A 213 16.28 -10.18 -12.82
C LEU A 213 15.21 -10.52 -13.86
N ALA A 214 14.29 -9.59 -14.15
CA ALA A 214 13.23 -9.80 -15.13
C ALA A 214 13.75 -10.02 -16.55
N GLY A 215 14.92 -9.45 -16.89
CA GLY A 215 15.61 -9.67 -18.16
C GLY A 215 16.37 -10.99 -18.27
N ASN A 216 16.47 -11.76 -17.19
CA ASN A 216 17.19 -13.02 -17.12
C ASN A 216 16.21 -14.19 -17.08
N THR A 217 16.22 -15.04 -18.11
CA THR A 217 15.27 -16.16 -18.27
C THR A 217 15.31 -17.18 -17.12
N THR A 218 16.42 -17.31 -16.41
CA THR A 218 16.54 -18.21 -15.26
C THR A 218 15.98 -17.59 -13.99
N TYR A 219 16.10 -16.26 -13.84
CA TYR A 219 15.76 -15.56 -12.59
C TYR A 219 14.51 -14.71 -12.67
N SER A 220 13.88 -14.56 -13.85
CA SER A 220 12.64 -13.77 -14.00
C SER A 220 11.52 -14.24 -13.06
N ARG A 221 11.41 -15.55 -12.81
CA ARG A 221 10.42 -16.10 -11.87
C ARG A 221 10.60 -15.63 -10.42
N TYR A 222 11.83 -15.22 -10.06
CA TYR A 222 12.19 -14.68 -8.74
C TYR A 222 12.30 -13.16 -8.73
N ALA A 223 11.99 -12.50 -9.84
CA ALA A 223 12.00 -11.05 -9.94
C ALA A 223 10.70 -10.46 -9.42
N VAL A 224 10.75 -9.63 -8.39
CA VAL A 224 9.65 -8.73 -8.03
C VAL A 224 9.96 -7.37 -8.61
N THR A 225 9.33 -7.06 -9.77
CA THR A 225 9.56 -5.79 -10.48
C THR A 225 8.76 -4.66 -9.85
N PHE A 226 9.34 -3.48 -9.73
CA PHE A 226 8.70 -2.32 -9.13
C PHE A 226 9.19 -1.01 -9.75
N VAL A 227 8.45 0.06 -9.55
CA VAL A 227 8.80 1.41 -10.04
C VAL A 227 9.41 2.24 -8.93
N ASP A 228 8.69 2.42 -7.84
CA ASP A 228 9.16 3.08 -6.62
C ASP A 228 8.70 2.33 -5.37
N ASN A 229 9.31 2.66 -4.25
CA ASN A 229 8.93 2.21 -2.92
C ASN A 229 8.94 3.41 -1.94
N HIS A 230 8.62 3.15 -0.68
CA HIS A 230 8.56 4.17 0.37
C HIS A 230 9.93 4.80 0.71
N ASP A 231 11.05 4.17 0.31
CA ASP A 231 12.40 4.69 0.54
C ASP A 231 12.95 5.48 -0.64
N THR A 232 12.38 5.35 -1.82
CA THR A 232 12.80 6.14 -2.99
C THR A 232 11.86 7.30 -3.26
N TYR A 233 10.56 7.14 -3.02
CA TYR A 233 9.54 8.12 -3.35
C TYR A 233 9.50 9.29 -2.35
N GLY A 234 9.59 10.53 -2.87
CA GLY A 234 9.42 11.76 -2.07
C GLY A 234 10.54 12.06 -1.08
N ARG A 235 11.61 11.28 -1.03
CA ARG A 235 12.72 11.49 -0.09
C ARG A 235 13.85 12.37 -0.62
N GLY A 236 13.71 12.88 -1.86
CA GLY A 236 14.73 13.75 -2.48
C GLY A 236 16.05 13.05 -2.81
N ASN A 237 16.10 11.72 -2.68
CA ASN A 237 17.25 10.93 -3.10
C ASN A 237 17.23 10.66 -4.61
N ASP A 238 18.36 10.16 -5.14
CA ASP A 238 18.50 9.85 -6.57
C ASP A 238 17.73 8.59 -7.00
N GLY A 239 17.03 7.94 -6.10
CA GLY A 239 16.28 6.70 -6.37
C GLY A 239 14.94 6.91 -7.07
N GLU A 240 14.29 8.03 -6.90
CA GLU A 240 12.92 8.30 -7.33
C GLU A 240 12.76 8.41 -8.85
N ILE A 241 11.67 7.85 -9.38
CA ILE A 241 11.22 8.08 -10.76
C ILE A 241 10.25 9.27 -10.76
N LYS A 242 10.73 10.43 -11.21
CA LYS A 242 10.00 11.70 -11.19
C LYS A 242 9.22 11.99 -12.47
N ASN A 243 9.65 11.40 -13.58
CA ASN A 243 9.07 11.64 -14.90
C ASN A 243 8.66 10.30 -15.53
N ASN A 244 7.65 10.33 -16.41
CA ASN A 244 7.20 9.14 -17.14
C ASN A 244 6.81 7.95 -16.25
N ILE A 245 6.22 8.22 -15.08
CA ILE A 245 5.84 7.22 -14.06
C ILE A 245 4.93 6.14 -14.66
N LEU A 246 3.94 6.57 -15.46
CA LEU A 246 3.02 5.62 -16.10
C LEU A 246 3.74 4.75 -17.15
N ALA A 247 4.75 5.27 -17.85
CA ALA A 247 5.59 4.50 -18.75
C ALA A 247 6.39 3.41 -18.00
N ALA A 248 6.94 3.73 -16.83
CA ALA A 248 7.62 2.76 -15.98
C ALA A 248 6.67 1.65 -15.52
N ASN A 249 5.45 2.00 -15.08
CA ASN A 249 4.42 1.03 -14.73
C ASN A 249 4.01 0.16 -15.93
N ALA A 250 3.91 0.75 -17.13
CA ALA A 250 3.61 0.00 -18.35
C ALA A 250 4.69 -1.06 -18.64
N PHE A 251 5.96 -0.72 -18.42
CA PHE A 251 7.05 -1.67 -18.64
C PHE A 251 7.00 -2.84 -17.67
N ILE A 252 6.89 -2.61 -16.36
CA ILE A 252 6.83 -3.70 -15.37
C ILE A 252 5.58 -4.56 -15.52
N LEU A 253 4.47 -3.99 -16.00
CA LEU A 253 3.23 -4.73 -16.27
C LEU A 253 3.29 -5.55 -17.57
N ALA A 254 4.18 -5.20 -18.51
CA ALA A 254 4.44 -6.00 -19.70
C ALA A 254 5.49 -7.08 -19.45
N ALA A 255 6.59 -6.75 -18.79
CA ALA A 255 7.77 -7.59 -18.61
C ALA A 255 7.46 -8.89 -17.83
N PRO A 256 8.30 -9.93 -17.98
CA PRO A 256 8.33 -11.07 -17.06
C PRO A 256 8.60 -10.60 -15.61
N GLY A 257 8.45 -11.50 -14.66
CA GLY A 257 8.52 -11.18 -13.23
C GLY A 257 7.16 -10.89 -12.62
N THR A 258 7.14 -10.72 -11.31
CA THR A 258 5.94 -10.39 -10.53
C THR A 258 5.88 -8.87 -10.32
N PRO A 259 4.96 -8.14 -10.97
CA PRO A 259 4.91 -6.70 -10.82
C PRO A 259 4.33 -6.29 -9.46
N CYS A 260 5.05 -5.41 -8.77
CA CYS A 260 4.63 -4.75 -7.55
C CYS A 260 4.27 -3.29 -7.86
N VAL A 261 2.98 -2.97 -7.82
CA VAL A 261 2.48 -1.62 -8.09
C VAL A 261 2.49 -0.80 -6.81
N PHE A 262 3.21 0.30 -6.80
CA PHE A 262 3.33 1.19 -5.65
C PHE A 262 2.02 1.94 -5.37
N LEU A 263 1.59 2.02 -4.12
CA LEU A 263 0.29 2.57 -3.73
C LEU A 263 0.06 4.02 -4.20
N PRO A 264 1.02 4.97 -4.10
CA PRO A 264 0.84 6.31 -4.67
C PRO A 264 0.59 6.29 -6.18
N HIS A 265 1.34 5.49 -6.95
CA HIS A 265 1.13 5.33 -8.39
C HIS A 265 -0.23 4.70 -8.71
N TRP A 266 -0.65 3.70 -7.91
CA TRP A 266 -2.00 3.14 -8.02
C TRP A 266 -3.08 4.18 -7.79
N THR A 267 -2.91 5.05 -6.81
CA THR A 267 -3.90 6.08 -6.48
C THR A 267 -4.01 7.10 -7.62
N GLU A 268 -2.89 7.52 -8.17
CA GLU A 268 -2.84 8.56 -9.21
C GLU A 268 -3.23 8.02 -10.60
N TYR A 269 -2.76 6.82 -10.97
CA TYR A 269 -2.94 6.25 -12.33
C TYR A 269 -3.85 5.02 -12.35
N LYS A 270 -4.74 4.87 -11.39
CA LYS A 270 -5.53 3.66 -11.14
C LYS A 270 -6.23 3.09 -12.39
N ALA A 271 -6.91 3.94 -13.16
CA ALA A 271 -7.65 3.50 -14.34
C ALA A 271 -6.72 2.92 -15.40
N ASP A 272 -5.60 3.58 -15.66
CA ASP A 272 -4.62 3.19 -16.67
C ASP A 272 -3.85 1.93 -16.28
N ILE A 273 -3.42 1.85 -15.02
CA ILE A 273 -2.75 0.67 -14.47
C ILE A 273 -3.69 -0.55 -14.53
N LYS A 274 -4.97 -0.39 -14.18
CA LYS A 274 -5.97 -1.47 -14.29
C LYS A 274 -6.11 -2.00 -15.72
N GLN A 275 -6.12 -1.12 -16.73
CA GLN A 275 -6.21 -1.54 -18.12
C GLN A 275 -5.02 -2.44 -18.52
N MET A 276 -3.82 -2.04 -18.14
CA MET A 276 -2.62 -2.82 -18.43
C MET A 276 -2.57 -4.15 -17.65
N ILE A 277 -3.03 -4.17 -16.40
CA ILE A 277 -3.18 -5.41 -15.61
C ILE A 277 -4.16 -6.37 -16.30
N TYR A 278 -5.30 -5.88 -16.78
CA TYR A 278 -6.26 -6.70 -17.48
C TYR A 278 -5.69 -7.25 -18.80
N ALA A 279 -4.96 -6.44 -19.55
CA ALA A 279 -4.30 -6.89 -20.77
C ALA A 279 -3.24 -7.97 -20.49
N ARG A 280 -2.40 -7.77 -19.44
CA ARG A 280 -1.45 -8.78 -18.97
C ARG A 280 -2.15 -10.11 -18.66
N LYS A 281 -3.26 -10.06 -17.92
CA LYS A 281 -4.05 -11.26 -17.58
C LYS A 281 -4.70 -11.90 -18.81
N ALA A 282 -5.25 -11.10 -19.74
CA ALA A 282 -5.88 -11.61 -20.96
C ALA A 282 -4.86 -12.32 -21.86
N ALA A 283 -3.63 -11.85 -21.90
CA ALA A 283 -2.54 -12.51 -22.61
C ALA A 283 -1.98 -13.73 -21.87
N GLY A 284 -2.25 -13.90 -20.58
CA GLY A 284 -1.63 -14.95 -19.76
C GLY A 284 -0.16 -14.71 -19.47
N ILE A 285 0.25 -13.44 -19.30
CA ILE A 285 1.64 -13.12 -18.96
C ILE A 285 1.91 -13.49 -17.49
N SER A 286 2.95 -14.27 -17.27
CA SER A 286 3.42 -14.73 -15.97
C SER A 286 4.83 -14.17 -15.63
N ASN A 287 5.35 -14.55 -14.49
CA ASN A 287 6.71 -14.26 -14.10
C ASN A 287 7.77 -15.08 -14.87
N GLU A 288 7.35 -16.15 -15.57
CA GLU A 288 8.20 -17.02 -16.39
C GLU A 288 8.02 -16.78 -17.90
N SER A 289 7.23 -15.80 -18.29
CA SER A 289 6.99 -15.47 -19.71
C SER A 289 8.29 -15.13 -20.42
N SER A 290 8.48 -15.69 -21.61
CA SER A 290 9.59 -15.28 -22.49
C SER A 290 9.30 -13.97 -23.19
N TYR A 291 10.31 -13.28 -23.66
CA TYR A 291 10.12 -12.06 -24.46
C TYR A 291 11.09 -11.97 -25.62
N GLU A 292 10.69 -11.20 -26.62
CA GLU A 292 11.45 -10.90 -27.83
C GLU A 292 11.71 -9.40 -27.91
N LYS A 293 12.94 -9.00 -28.27
CA LYS A 293 13.29 -7.60 -28.49
C LYS A 293 12.92 -7.20 -29.90
N LEU A 294 11.98 -6.27 -30.03
CA LEU A 294 11.53 -5.76 -31.32
C LEU A 294 12.37 -4.56 -31.79
N ASN A 295 12.83 -3.74 -30.84
CA ASN A 295 13.77 -2.64 -31.11
C ASN A 295 14.60 -2.32 -29.85
N ARG A 296 15.83 -1.83 -30.05
CA ARG A 296 16.79 -1.50 -28.98
C ARG A 296 17.68 -0.32 -29.35
N ALA A 297 17.06 0.82 -29.58
CA ALA A 297 17.76 2.07 -29.86
C ALA A 297 17.60 3.05 -28.69
N ALA A 298 18.44 4.07 -28.60
CA ALA A 298 18.33 5.10 -27.57
C ALA A 298 16.95 5.79 -27.55
N GLY A 299 16.37 6.00 -28.73
CA GLY A 299 15.03 6.60 -28.87
C GLY A 299 13.87 5.64 -28.67
N GLN A 300 14.09 4.32 -28.65
CA GLN A 300 13.03 3.33 -28.46
C GLN A 300 13.58 2.00 -27.96
N TYR A 301 12.99 1.47 -26.91
CA TYR A 301 13.11 0.06 -26.53
C TYR A 301 11.74 -0.60 -26.66
N ALA A 302 11.65 -1.68 -27.41
CA ALA A 302 10.39 -2.35 -27.67
C ALA A 302 10.53 -3.85 -27.45
N ILE A 303 9.61 -4.44 -26.68
CA ILE A 303 9.56 -5.89 -26.44
C ILE A 303 8.17 -6.44 -26.70
N LYS A 304 8.14 -7.67 -27.20
CA LYS A 304 6.96 -8.54 -27.21
C LYS A 304 7.15 -9.58 -26.11
N VAL A 305 6.20 -9.70 -25.21
CA VAL A 305 6.21 -10.69 -24.13
C VAL A 305 5.17 -11.75 -24.43
N ASN A 306 5.59 -13.01 -24.44
CA ASN A 306 4.78 -14.14 -24.83
C ASN A 306 3.99 -14.66 -23.62
N GLY A 307 2.70 -14.83 -23.80
CA GLY A 307 1.78 -15.41 -22.83
C GLY A 307 1.28 -16.78 -23.25
N ASP A 308 0.06 -17.11 -22.81
CA ASP A 308 -0.54 -18.42 -23.08
C ASP A 308 -1.08 -18.51 -24.51
N ASN A 309 -0.93 -19.69 -25.17
CA ASN A 309 -1.54 -19.98 -26.47
C ASN A 309 -1.24 -18.93 -27.55
N ASP A 310 0.02 -18.59 -27.72
CA ASP A 310 0.52 -17.59 -28.70
C ASP A 310 -0.02 -16.16 -28.49
N LYS A 311 -0.72 -15.89 -27.39
CA LYS A 311 -1.07 -14.54 -26.99
C LYS A 311 0.15 -13.79 -26.54
N SER A 312 0.10 -12.47 -26.62
CA SER A 312 1.22 -11.65 -26.21
C SER A 312 0.81 -10.21 -25.89
N VAL A 313 1.67 -9.53 -25.15
CA VAL A 313 1.65 -8.07 -25.05
C VAL A 313 2.89 -7.50 -25.73
N VAL A 314 2.76 -6.28 -26.25
CA VAL A 314 3.88 -5.50 -26.74
C VAL A 314 3.92 -4.18 -26.00
N VAL A 315 5.09 -3.80 -25.51
CA VAL A 315 5.31 -2.47 -24.94
C VAL A 315 6.40 -1.75 -25.75
N LEU A 316 6.08 -0.54 -26.16
CA LEU A 316 7.01 0.40 -26.81
C LEU A 316 7.35 1.47 -25.77
N MET A 317 8.64 1.63 -25.47
CA MET A 317 9.16 2.62 -24.55
C MET A 317 9.90 3.71 -25.35
N GLY A 318 9.60 4.98 -25.10
CA GLY A 318 10.10 6.11 -25.87
C GLY A 318 9.23 6.38 -27.10
N ASN A 319 9.82 6.34 -28.29
CA ASN A 319 9.07 6.54 -29.53
C ASN A 319 7.98 5.47 -29.69
N LYS A 320 6.74 5.89 -29.97
CA LYS A 320 5.56 5.02 -30.12
C LYS A 320 5.33 4.48 -31.52
N THR A 321 6.23 4.79 -32.46
CA THR A 321 6.16 4.24 -33.83
C THR A 321 6.41 2.73 -33.77
N TRP A 322 5.49 1.96 -34.37
CA TRP A 322 5.63 0.51 -34.40
C TRP A 322 6.92 0.10 -35.15
N PRO A 323 7.72 -0.82 -34.60
CA PRO A 323 8.92 -1.32 -35.28
C PRO A 323 8.59 -1.99 -36.63
N VAL A 324 9.49 -1.84 -37.59
CA VAL A 324 9.31 -2.45 -38.93
C VAL A 324 9.36 -3.97 -38.91
N MET A 325 9.81 -4.57 -37.79
CA MET A 325 9.91 -6.03 -37.61
C MET A 325 8.55 -6.67 -37.36
N LYS A 326 8.39 -7.93 -37.73
CA LYS A 326 7.22 -8.73 -37.32
C LYS A 326 7.25 -8.97 -35.81
N PRO A 327 6.12 -9.03 -35.10
CA PRO A 327 4.75 -8.94 -35.64
C PRO A 327 4.37 -7.53 -36.07
N THR A 328 3.30 -7.40 -36.84
CA THR A 328 2.81 -6.09 -37.34
C THR A 328 1.84 -5.44 -36.33
N ALA A 329 1.69 -4.13 -36.42
CA ALA A 329 0.72 -3.41 -35.58
C ALA A 329 -0.73 -3.89 -35.80
N ASN A 330 -1.04 -4.41 -36.98
CA ASN A 330 -2.35 -4.92 -37.33
C ASN A 330 -2.76 -6.16 -36.50
N ASP A 331 -1.79 -6.87 -35.94
CA ASP A 331 -2.02 -8.05 -35.10
C ASP A 331 -2.33 -7.68 -33.65
N TYR A 332 -2.30 -6.39 -33.32
CA TYR A 332 -2.43 -5.90 -31.94
C TYR A 332 -3.51 -4.84 -31.77
N TYR A 333 -4.11 -4.83 -30.58
CA TYR A 333 -5.02 -3.82 -30.10
C TYR A 333 -4.26 -2.86 -29.17
N LEU A 334 -4.37 -1.54 -29.39
CA LEU A 334 -3.80 -0.54 -28.51
C LEU A 334 -4.62 -0.46 -27.22
N VAL A 335 -4.05 -0.91 -26.11
CA VAL A 335 -4.67 -0.87 -24.78
C VAL A 335 -4.57 0.52 -24.17
N LYS A 336 -3.35 1.06 -24.16
CA LYS A 336 -3.05 2.37 -23.60
C LYS A 336 -1.79 2.96 -24.22
N SER A 337 -1.78 4.27 -24.39
CA SER A 337 -0.56 5.03 -24.69
C SER A 337 -0.52 6.31 -23.87
N GLY A 338 0.65 6.80 -23.64
CA GLY A 338 0.94 8.07 -22.99
C GLY A 338 2.25 8.64 -23.47
N ASP A 339 2.82 9.55 -22.70
CA ASP A 339 4.15 10.07 -23.01
C ASP A 339 5.18 8.95 -22.86
N ASN A 340 6.00 8.78 -23.89
CA ASN A 340 7.08 7.82 -23.95
C ASN A 340 6.69 6.33 -23.75
N PHE A 341 5.42 5.96 -23.97
CA PHE A 341 5.04 4.54 -24.04
C PHE A 341 3.79 4.27 -24.87
N ALA A 342 3.68 3.03 -25.36
CA ALA A 342 2.44 2.45 -25.86
C ALA A 342 2.38 0.97 -25.50
N TYR A 343 1.23 0.51 -25.00
CA TYR A 343 0.99 -0.85 -24.51
C TYR A 343 -0.08 -1.52 -25.38
N TYR A 344 0.22 -2.68 -25.91
CA TYR A 344 -0.64 -3.40 -26.85
C TYR A 344 -0.92 -4.82 -26.36
N LEU A 345 -2.10 -5.33 -26.74
CA LEU A 345 -2.54 -6.70 -26.53
C LEU A 345 -2.76 -7.37 -27.90
N SER A 346 -2.27 -8.59 -28.07
CA SER A 346 -2.49 -9.35 -29.31
C SER A 346 -3.97 -9.61 -29.56
N LYS A 347 -4.42 -9.49 -30.82
CA LYS A 347 -5.84 -9.69 -31.19
C LYS A 347 -6.31 -11.13 -31.01
N ASN A 348 -5.42 -12.10 -31.09
CA ASN A 348 -5.73 -13.51 -30.79
C ASN A 348 -6.02 -13.75 -29.29
N ALA A 349 -5.98 -12.74 -28.45
CA ALA A 349 -6.53 -12.83 -27.08
C ALA A 349 -8.02 -13.17 -27.10
N GLU A 350 -8.74 -12.92 -28.25
CA GLU A 350 -10.14 -13.29 -28.47
C GLU A 350 -11.00 -12.97 -27.25
N THR A 351 -11.06 -11.70 -26.90
CA THR A 351 -11.80 -11.23 -25.73
C THR A 351 -12.61 -9.98 -26.05
N ALA A 352 -13.74 -9.82 -25.40
CA ALA A 352 -14.36 -8.51 -25.30
C ALA A 352 -13.52 -7.60 -24.41
N TRP A 353 -13.68 -6.30 -24.58
CA TRP A 353 -12.94 -5.31 -23.79
C TRP A 353 -13.78 -4.07 -23.51
N THR A 354 -13.41 -3.34 -22.47
CA THR A 354 -14.01 -2.04 -22.13
C THR A 354 -12.91 -1.05 -21.77
N ASP A 355 -13.06 0.21 -22.15
CA ASP A 355 -12.14 1.29 -21.82
C ASP A 355 -12.22 1.69 -20.34
N ILE A 356 -13.39 1.56 -19.72
CA ILE A 356 -13.61 1.88 -18.31
C ILE A 356 -13.54 0.58 -17.48
N PRO A 357 -12.61 0.47 -16.53
CA PRO A 357 -12.49 -0.71 -15.67
C PRO A 357 -13.57 -0.77 -14.58
N SER A 358 -13.73 -1.92 -13.93
CA SER A 358 -14.55 -2.04 -12.72
C SER A 358 -14.13 -1.04 -11.64
N GLY A 359 -15.10 -0.41 -10.98
CA GLY A 359 -14.80 0.57 -9.95
C GLY A 359 -16.03 1.25 -9.39
N THR A 360 -15.80 2.16 -8.45
CA THR A 360 -16.80 3.11 -7.95
C THR A 360 -16.55 4.45 -8.63
N TYR A 361 -17.61 5.09 -9.08
CA TYR A 361 -17.60 6.35 -9.83
C TYR A 361 -18.63 7.31 -9.24
N ASP A 362 -18.29 8.58 -9.17
CA ASP A 362 -19.17 9.62 -8.61
C ASP A 362 -20.30 10.00 -9.57
N ASN A 363 -20.10 9.75 -10.88
CA ASN A 363 -21.06 10.09 -11.93
C ASN A 363 -21.27 8.91 -12.89
N ALA A 364 -22.32 8.99 -13.68
CA ALA A 364 -22.54 8.09 -14.80
C ALA A 364 -21.28 8.01 -15.70
N VAL A 365 -20.93 6.79 -16.14
CA VAL A 365 -19.77 6.56 -17.00
C VAL A 365 -20.21 6.09 -18.38
N SER A 366 -19.56 6.61 -19.42
CA SER A 366 -19.77 6.20 -20.79
C SER A 366 -18.71 5.16 -21.16
N VAL A 367 -19.12 3.89 -21.21
CA VAL A 367 -18.23 2.74 -21.41
C VAL A 367 -18.19 2.36 -22.90
N THR A 368 -16.99 2.37 -23.48
CA THR A 368 -16.77 1.89 -24.86
C THR A 368 -16.55 0.38 -24.87
N LEU A 369 -17.37 -0.34 -25.60
CA LEU A 369 -17.23 -1.78 -25.83
C LEU A 369 -16.32 -2.04 -27.02
N SER A 370 -15.31 -2.90 -26.88
CA SER A 370 -14.36 -3.23 -27.93
C SER A 370 -14.24 -4.74 -28.14
N ALA A 371 -14.11 -5.15 -29.38
CA ALA A 371 -13.75 -6.52 -29.73
C ALA A 371 -12.24 -6.61 -29.97
N ILE A 372 -11.56 -7.44 -29.20
CA ILE A 372 -10.17 -7.84 -29.43
C ILE A 372 -10.23 -9.22 -30.07
N SER A 373 -10.00 -9.27 -31.38
CA SER A 373 -10.19 -10.49 -32.16
C SER A 373 -9.42 -10.45 -33.46
N THR A 374 -9.03 -11.60 -33.98
CA THR A 374 -8.52 -11.77 -35.33
C THR A 374 -9.64 -11.79 -36.38
N THR A 375 -10.90 -11.99 -35.94
CA THR A 375 -12.07 -11.98 -36.82
C THR A 375 -12.46 -10.55 -37.18
N ASP A 376 -12.42 -10.21 -38.45
CA ASP A 376 -12.85 -8.91 -38.95
C ASP A 376 -14.30 -8.62 -38.59
N ASN A 377 -14.56 -7.41 -38.09
CA ASN A 377 -15.88 -6.94 -37.65
C ASN A 377 -16.57 -7.87 -36.63
N ALA A 378 -15.81 -8.53 -35.76
CA ALA A 378 -16.36 -9.33 -34.69
C ALA A 378 -17.44 -8.56 -33.93
N LYS A 379 -18.62 -9.19 -33.74
CA LYS A 379 -19.72 -8.58 -33.00
C LYS A 379 -19.55 -8.81 -31.49
N LEU A 380 -20.19 -7.95 -30.72
CA LEU A 380 -20.28 -8.07 -29.28
C LEU A 380 -21.70 -8.36 -28.86
N VAL A 381 -21.85 -9.09 -27.77
CA VAL A 381 -23.12 -9.26 -27.04
C VAL A 381 -22.88 -8.92 -25.59
N TYR A 382 -23.87 -8.29 -24.94
CA TYR A 382 -23.70 -7.88 -23.54
C TYR A 382 -25.00 -7.97 -22.73
N THR A 383 -24.82 -8.00 -21.41
CA THR A 383 -25.87 -7.88 -20.39
C THR A 383 -25.47 -6.86 -19.34
N LEU A 384 -26.45 -6.22 -18.70
CA LEU A 384 -26.23 -5.21 -17.64
C LEU A 384 -26.61 -5.73 -16.24
N ASN A 385 -27.10 -6.95 -16.16
CA ASN A 385 -27.61 -7.57 -14.93
C ASN A 385 -26.68 -8.66 -14.36
N GLY A 386 -25.50 -8.85 -14.95
CA GLY A 386 -24.53 -9.86 -14.52
C GLY A 386 -24.79 -11.28 -15.02
N SER A 387 -25.87 -11.53 -15.78
CA SER A 387 -26.05 -12.82 -16.45
C SER A 387 -25.06 -12.97 -17.60
N ASP A 388 -24.64 -14.20 -17.93
CA ASP A 388 -23.78 -14.45 -19.08
C ASP A 388 -24.51 -14.10 -20.37
N PRO A 389 -23.86 -13.33 -21.27
CA PRO A 389 -24.46 -13.01 -22.56
C PRO A 389 -24.56 -14.26 -23.45
N THR A 390 -25.66 -14.37 -24.17
CA THR A 390 -25.93 -15.40 -25.19
C THR A 390 -25.93 -14.77 -26.58
N SER A 391 -25.99 -15.60 -27.63
CA SER A 391 -26.12 -15.10 -29.01
C SER A 391 -27.38 -14.26 -29.25
N SER A 392 -28.39 -14.37 -28.38
CA SER A 392 -29.63 -13.57 -28.43
C SER A 392 -29.57 -12.31 -27.55
N SER A 393 -28.55 -12.13 -26.74
CA SER A 393 -28.38 -10.93 -25.89
C SER A 393 -28.22 -9.67 -26.73
N THR A 394 -28.30 -8.49 -26.07
CA THR A 394 -28.15 -7.21 -26.75
C THR A 394 -26.83 -7.16 -27.52
N LYS A 395 -26.91 -6.81 -28.80
CA LYS A 395 -25.76 -6.77 -29.72
C LYS A 395 -25.12 -5.39 -29.72
N ALA A 396 -23.79 -5.38 -29.85
CA ALA A 396 -23.01 -4.16 -30.04
C ALA A 396 -21.95 -4.37 -31.12
N THR A 397 -21.45 -3.28 -31.66
CA THR A 397 -20.26 -3.25 -32.50
C THR A 397 -19.06 -2.75 -31.70
N SER A 398 -17.86 -3.13 -32.11
CA SER A 398 -16.63 -2.57 -31.54
C SER A 398 -16.62 -1.05 -31.68
N GLY A 399 -16.30 -0.34 -30.60
CA GLY A 399 -16.36 1.13 -30.52
C GLY A 399 -17.70 1.70 -30.05
N GLN A 400 -18.73 0.88 -29.88
CA GLN A 400 -20.02 1.35 -29.37
C GLN A 400 -19.91 1.75 -27.90
N LYS A 401 -20.49 2.90 -27.56
CA LYS A 401 -20.58 3.38 -26.18
C LYS A 401 -21.92 3.03 -25.56
N ILE A 402 -21.88 2.64 -24.29
CA ILE A 402 -23.06 2.45 -23.44
C ILE A 402 -22.95 3.35 -22.21
N ASN A 403 -24.07 3.89 -21.75
CA ASN A 403 -24.11 4.70 -20.54
C ASN A 403 -24.44 3.81 -19.34
N ILE A 404 -23.66 3.93 -18.28
CA ILE A 404 -23.85 3.27 -16.99
C ILE A 404 -24.14 4.37 -15.95
N ASP A 405 -25.38 4.51 -15.54
CA ASP A 405 -25.88 5.54 -14.64
C ASP A 405 -26.30 5.03 -13.26
N GLY A 406 -26.20 3.71 -13.05
CA GLY A 406 -26.51 3.05 -11.79
C GLY A 406 -25.60 1.83 -11.54
N ASN A 407 -25.73 1.24 -10.35
CA ASN A 407 -24.98 0.03 -10.00
C ASN A 407 -25.26 -1.09 -11.01
N THR A 408 -24.20 -1.49 -11.72
CA THR A 408 -24.32 -2.38 -12.87
C THR A 408 -23.22 -3.44 -12.86
N THR A 409 -23.61 -4.69 -13.10
CA THR A 409 -22.68 -5.75 -13.48
C THR A 409 -22.81 -6.00 -14.98
N LEU A 410 -21.90 -5.38 -15.72
CA LEU A 410 -21.80 -5.54 -17.18
C LEU A 410 -21.02 -6.83 -17.48
N LYS A 411 -21.59 -7.71 -18.31
CA LYS A 411 -20.85 -8.79 -18.97
C LYS A 411 -20.90 -8.60 -20.48
N VAL A 412 -19.72 -8.67 -21.11
CA VAL A 412 -19.56 -8.49 -22.55
C VAL A 412 -18.79 -9.67 -23.10
N GLY A 413 -19.26 -10.23 -24.20
CA GLY A 413 -18.58 -11.34 -24.90
C GLY A 413 -18.48 -11.08 -26.41
N LEU A 414 -17.53 -11.75 -27.05
CA LEU A 414 -17.44 -11.82 -28.51
C LEU A 414 -18.49 -12.80 -29.07
N LEU A 415 -19.15 -12.40 -30.14
CA LEU A 415 -20.05 -13.27 -30.91
C LEU A 415 -19.36 -13.64 -32.22
N ILE A 416 -18.80 -14.83 -32.28
CA ILE A 416 -18.10 -15.39 -33.46
C ILE A 416 -18.75 -16.69 -33.86
N GLY A 417 -19.17 -16.81 -35.13
CA GLY A 417 -19.81 -18.03 -35.64
C GLY A 417 -21.08 -18.48 -34.88
N GLY A 418 -21.79 -17.54 -34.22
CA GLY A 418 -22.97 -17.83 -33.40
C GLY A 418 -22.63 -18.25 -31.96
N GLN A 419 -21.36 -18.42 -31.62
CA GLN A 419 -20.90 -18.77 -30.28
C GLN A 419 -20.44 -17.50 -29.55
N VAL A 420 -20.68 -17.46 -28.24
CA VAL A 420 -20.17 -16.38 -27.35
C VAL A 420 -18.92 -16.86 -26.66
N THR A 421 -17.82 -16.10 -26.81
CA THR A 421 -16.51 -16.39 -26.21
C THR A 421 -15.87 -15.12 -25.65
N GLY A 422 -14.76 -15.25 -24.94
CA GLY A 422 -13.99 -14.11 -24.43
C GLY A 422 -14.82 -13.16 -23.56
N ILE A 423 -15.71 -13.71 -22.71
CA ILE A 423 -16.59 -12.93 -21.86
C ILE A 423 -15.76 -12.27 -20.76
N ILE A 424 -15.92 -10.96 -20.64
CA ILE A 424 -15.40 -10.20 -19.50
C ILE A 424 -16.55 -9.73 -18.60
N THR A 425 -16.25 -9.55 -17.32
CA THR A 425 -17.15 -8.97 -16.33
C THR A 425 -16.59 -7.64 -15.82
N ARG A 426 -17.46 -6.64 -15.75
CA ARG A 426 -17.17 -5.34 -15.15
C ARG A 426 -18.26 -4.96 -14.17
N THR A 427 -17.87 -4.57 -12.96
CA THR A 427 -18.82 -4.10 -11.95
C THR A 427 -18.61 -2.60 -11.74
N TYR A 428 -19.64 -1.84 -11.99
CA TYR A 428 -19.67 -0.39 -11.78
C TYR A 428 -20.58 -0.10 -10.59
N THR A 429 -20.07 0.66 -9.64
CA THR A 429 -20.86 1.23 -8.55
C THR A 429 -20.94 2.73 -8.79
N ILE A 430 -22.12 3.24 -9.07
CA ILE A 430 -22.33 4.68 -9.20
C ILE A 430 -22.77 5.20 -7.83
N LYS A 431 -21.89 5.95 -7.20
CA LYS A 431 -22.10 6.53 -5.88
C LYS A 431 -21.81 8.03 -5.98
N PRO A 432 -22.83 8.83 -6.32
CA PRO A 432 -22.66 10.27 -6.41
C PRO A 432 -22.05 10.82 -5.15
N PHE A 433 -21.02 11.62 -5.31
CA PHE A 433 -20.46 12.34 -4.18
C PHE A 433 -21.51 13.31 -3.64
N VAL A 434 -21.72 13.24 -2.34
CA VAL A 434 -22.59 14.20 -1.66
C VAL A 434 -21.68 15.28 -1.09
N PRO A 435 -21.74 16.52 -1.64
CA PRO A 435 -20.95 17.61 -1.10
C PRO A 435 -21.22 17.80 0.39
N HIS A 436 -20.16 17.82 1.19
CA HIS A 436 -20.24 17.94 2.64
C HIS A 436 -19.13 18.82 3.17
N ASP A 437 -19.31 19.31 4.37
CA ASP A 437 -18.30 20.11 5.05
C ASP A 437 -17.40 19.20 5.88
N ILE A 438 -16.12 19.48 5.87
CA ILE A 438 -15.15 18.94 6.81
C ILE A 438 -14.70 20.04 7.76
N THR A 439 -14.31 19.66 8.97
CA THR A 439 -13.81 20.61 9.96
C THR A 439 -12.39 20.22 10.37
N VAL A 440 -11.48 21.18 10.28
CA VAL A 440 -10.11 21.04 10.75
C VAL A 440 -9.98 21.77 12.08
N TYR A 441 -9.47 21.05 13.06
CA TYR A 441 -9.25 21.54 14.42
C TYR A 441 -7.77 21.64 14.71
N VAL A 442 -7.36 22.69 15.42
CA VAL A 442 -6.01 22.83 15.98
C VAL A 442 -6.08 23.22 17.44
N SER A 443 -5.32 22.55 18.31
CA SER A 443 -5.37 22.75 19.75
C SER A 443 -5.00 24.19 20.15
N THR A 444 -5.81 24.80 21.03
CA THR A 444 -5.50 26.12 21.59
C THR A 444 -4.34 26.08 22.60
N LYS A 445 -4.02 24.90 23.11
CA LYS A 445 -3.00 24.69 24.15
C LYS A 445 -1.64 25.19 23.72
N TRP A 446 -1.26 24.95 22.46
CA TRP A 446 0.02 25.42 21.91
C TRP A 446 0.19 26.94 22.04
N VAL A 447 -0.84 27.72 21.67
CA VAL A 447 -0.81 29.20 21.78
C VAL A 447 -0.68 29.65 23.23
N ALA A 448 -1.36 28.97 24.15
CA ALA A 448 -1.31 29.29 25.58
C ALA A 448 0.08 28.99 26.21
N GLU A 449 0.75 27.96 25.75
CA GLU A 449 2.04 27.50 26.31
C GLU A 449 3.26 28.14 25.64
N ASN A 450 3.10 28.75 24.47
CA ASN A 450 4.21 29.30 23.66
C ASN A 450 4.05 30.82 23.44
N PRO A 451 4.61 31.69 24.27
CA PRO A 451 4.45 33.15 24.22
C PRO A 451 4.85 33.82 22.89
N GLY A 452 5.69 33.16 22.08
CA GLY A 452 6.06 33.61 20.74
C GLY A 452 4.95 33.39 19.70
N TRP A 453 3.91 32.57 20.02
CA TRP A 453 2.75 32.31 19.19
C TRP A 453 1.52 32.97 19.80
N LYS A 454 1.22 34.17 19.37
CA LYS A 454 0.23 35.04 20.05
C LYS A 454 -1.22 34.77 19.68
N ASP A 455 -1.45 34.22 18.50
CA ASP A 455 -2.77 33.94 17.93
C ASP A 455 -2.66 32.83 16.87
N MET A 456 -3.77 32.45 16.27
CA MET A 456 -3.81 31.41 15.26
C MET A 456 -4.29 31.99 13.93
N ASN A 457 -3.48 31.85 12.91
CA ASN A 457 -3.81 32.09 11.52
C ASN A 457 -3.70 30.81 10.71
N VAL A 458 -4.47 30.72 9.65
CA VAL A 458 -4.41 29.63 8.66
C VAL A 458 -4.21 30.21 7.28
N TRP A 459 -3.27 29.63 6.56
CA TRP A 459 -3.15 29.76 5.11
C TRP A 459 -3.56 28.44 4.49
N SER A 460 -4.58 28.45 3.63
CA SER A 460 -5.11 27.25 2.99
C SER A 460 -5.15 27.38 1.48
N TRP A 461 -5.07 26.24 0.78
CA TRP A 461 -5.14 26.12 -0.66
C TRP A 461 -5.64 24.71 -1.06
N GLY A 462 -5.90 24.48 -2.34
CA GLY A 462 -6.42 23.23 -2.91
C GLY A 462 -7.75 23.43 -3.62
N GLY A 463 -8.34 22.35 -4.14
CA GLY A 463 -9.66 22.35 -4.75
C GLY A 463 -9.85 23.42 -5.84
N ASP A 464 -8.96 23.55 -6.81
CA ASP A 464 -9.03 24.57 -7.88
C ASP A 464 -9.20 26.01 -7.34
N GLY A 465 -8.62 26.29 -6.19
CA GLY A 465 -8.70 27.58 -5.51
C GLY A 465 -9.93 27.77 -4.61
N THR A 466 -10.82 26.78 -4.51
CA THR A 466 -12.04 26.86 -3.67
C THR A 466 -11.74 26.86 -2.19
N HIS A 467 -10.55 26.39 -1.77
CA HIS A 467 -10.10 26.32 -0.38
C HIS A 467 -9.09 27.40 -0.02
N ALA A 468 -8.87 28.38 -0.89
CA ALA A 468 -8.01 29.52 -0.57
C ALA A 468 -8.59 30.32 0.59
N THR A 469 -7.70 30.85 1.44
CA THR A 469 -8.07 31.80 2.49
C THR A 469 -8.76 33.04 1.92
N SER A 470 -9.68 33.63 2.68
CA SER A 470 -10.37 34.86 2.29
C SER A 470 -9.42 36.05 2.21
N ASN A 471 -8.41 36.08 3.08
CA ASN A 471 -7.30 37.00 2.95
C ASN A 471 -6.25 36.43 1.99
N PRO A 472 -6.03 37.05 0.82
CA PRO A 472 -5.10 36.53 -0.19
C PRO A 472 -3.62 36.80 0.14
N GLU A 473 -3.34 37.49 1.25
CA GLU A 473 -1.99 37.79 1.71
C GLU A 473 -1.60 36.91 2.91
N TRP A 474 -0.33 36.48 2.92
CA TRP A 474 0.23 35.78 4.06
C TRP A 474 0.15 36.65 5.34
N PRO A 475 -0.25 36.11 6.48
CA PRO A 475 -0.45 34.71 6.84
C PRO A 475 -1.90 34.18 6.70
N GLY A 476 -2.70 34.75 5.85
CA GLY A 476 -4.05 34.28 5.58
C GLY A 476 -5.10 34.73 6.63
N ASP A 477 -6.06 33.85 6.89
CA ASP A 477 -7.21 34.17 7.74
C ASP A 477 -6.88 33.95 9.22
N LYS A 478 -7.30 34.90 10.07
CA LYS A 478 -7.24 34.73 11.52
C LYS A 478 -8.31 33.74 11.98
N VAL A 479 -7.92 32.71 12.71
CA VAL A 479 -8.83 31.71 13.26
C VAL A 479 -9.29 32.14 14.64
N THR A 480 -10.57 32.47 14.76
CA THR A 480 -11.20 32.93 16.02
C THR A 480 -12.23 31.95 16.57
N ASN A 481 -12.78 31.10 15.70
CA ASN A 481 -13.76 30.10 16.08
C ASN A 481 -13.15 29.05 16.98
N LYS A 482 -13.83 28.73 18.08
CA LYS A 482 -13.37 27.76 19.06
C LYS A 482 -14.46 26.80 19.47
N LYS A 483 -14.07 25.57 19.81
CA LYS A 483 -14.97 24.52 20.30
C LYS A 483 -14.23 23.65 21.31
N THR A 484 -14.90 23.27 22.39
CA THR A 484 -14.38 22.29 23.34
C THR A 484 -14.79 20.87 22.90
N VAL A 485 -13.81 19.99 22.79
CA VAL A 485 -14.01 18.56 22.48
C VAL A 485 -13.18 17.76 23.48
N ASN A 486 -13.79 16.80 24.16
CA ASN A 486 -13.17 15.97 25.19
C ASN A 486 -12.43 16.75 26.29
N GLY A 487 -12.94 17.94 26.66
CA GLY A 487 -12.35 18.80 27.69
C GLY A 487 -11.17 19.67 27.22
N GLU A 488 -10.75 19.56 25.97
CA GLU A 488 -9.73 20.42 25.34
C GLU A 488 -10.39 21.45 24.42
N GLU A 489 -9.90 22.68 24.42
CA GLU A 489 -10.38 23.74 23.53
C GLU A 489 -9.59 23.75 22.23
N TRP A 490 -10.29 23.85 21.12
CA TRP A 490 -9.75 23.78 19.76
C TRP A 490 -10.16 25.01 18.96
N TYR A 491 -9.23 25.64 18.26
CA TYR A 491 -9.56 26.47 17.10
C TYR A 491 -10.10 25.58 16.00
N TYR A 492 -11.06 26.06 15.19
CA TYR A 492 -11.56 25.31 14.06
C TYR A 492 -11.88 26.17 12.84
N MET A 493 -11.79 25.54 11.68
CA MET A 493 -12.16 26.08 10.37
C MET A 493 -12.85 24.98 9.57
N THR A 494 -13.78 25.40 8.69
CA THR A 494 -14.61 24.48 7.91
C THR A 494 -14.36 24.69 6.43
N TYR A 495 -14.25 23.59 5.69
CA TYR A 495 -14.04 23.57 4.25
C TYR A 495 -15.09 22.70 3.58
N ARG A 496 -15.63 23.17 2.42
CA ARG A 496 -16.64 22.46 1.66
C ARG A 496 -15.98 21.52 0.66
N MET A 497 -16.15 20.21 0.82
CA MET A 497 -15.73 19.21 -0.15
C MET A 497 -16.81 19.08 -1.23
N ASN A 498 -16.44 19.24 -2.52
CA ASN A 498 -17.35 19.24 -3.65
C ASN A 498 -17.22 18.00 -4.54
N SER A 499 -16.14 17.23 -4.40
CA SER A 499 -15.91 15.97 -5.11
C SER A 499 -15.12 14.98 -4.25
N SER A 500 -15.06 13.72 -4.65
CA SER A 500 -14.26 12.68 -3.97
C SER A 500 -12.75 12.96 -3.99
N ASP A 501 -12.31 13.70 -5.00
CA ASP A 501 -10.89 14.04 -5.18
C ASP A 501 -10.53 15.40 -4.56
N ASP A 502 -11.55 16.09 -4.01
CA ASP A 502 -11.36 17.38 -3.37
C ASP A 502 -10.61 17.26 -2.04
N ASN A 503 -9.71 18.19 -1.80
CA ASN A 503 -8.92 18.23 -0.58
C ASN A 503 -8.42 19.65 -0.30
N VAL A 504 -8.14 19.93 0.97
CA VAL A 504 -7.50 21.16 1.39
C VAL A 504 -6.09 20.88 1.90
N CYS A 505 -5.19 21.79 1.58
CA CYS A 505 -3.85 21.89 2.17
C CYS A 505 -3.78 23.15 3.02
N LEU A 506 -3.02 23.13 4.11
CA LEU A 506 -2.93 24.30 4.98
C LEU A 506 -1.61 24.39 5.77
N VAL A 507 -1.34 25.59 6.25
CA VAL A 507 -0.29 25.93 7.21
C VAL A 507 -0.91 26.73 8.35
N PHE A 508 -0.58 26.39 9.59
CA PHE A 508 -0.89 27.23 10.74
C PHE A 508 0.27 28.17 11.03
N SER A 509 -0.05 29.40 11.44
CA SER A 509 0.94 30.39 11.86
C SER A 509 0.37 31.33 12.89
N THR A 510 1.24 32.16 13.50
CA THR A 510 0.80 33.36 14.22
C THR A 510 0.48 34.50 13.25
N GLY A 511 -0.21 35.54 13.70
CA GLY A 511 -0.64 36.68 12.88
C GLY A 511 0.46 37.45 12.15
N ASN A 512 1.73 37.23 12.51
CA ASN A 512 2.90 37.75 11.79
C ASN A 512 3.42 36.78 10.71
N GLY A 513 2.83 35.58 10.60
CA GLY A 513 3.28 34.53 9.71
C GLY A 513 4.48 33.71 10.20
N THR A 514 5.09 34.09 11.33
CA THR A 514 6.22 33.38 11.94
C THR A 514 6.13 33.50 13.47
N PRO A 515 6.24 32.39 14.23
CA PRO A 515 6.46 31.00 13.77
C PRO A 515 5.29 30.39 12.98
N GLN A 516 5.57 29.31 12.23
CA GLN A 516 4.60 28.60 11.43
C GLN A 516 4.82 27.07 11.48
N THR A 517 3.82 26.30 11.06
CA THR A 517 3.94 24.85 10.90
C THR A 517 4.52 24.47 9.54
N ILE A 518 4.88 23.20 9.39
CA ILE A 518 5.04 22.57 8.08
C ILE A 518 3.72 22.59 7.32
N ASP A 519 3.78 22.34 6.01
CA ASP A 519 2.61 22.19 5.16
C ASP A 519 1.86 20.89 5.52
N ILE A 520 0.55 20.97 5.69
CA ILE A 520 -0.34 19.86 5.96
C ILE A 520 -1.15 19.64 4.69
N ASN A 521 -1.00 18.49 4.04
CA ASN A 521 -1.55 18.26 2.71
C ASN A 521 -2.66 17.21 2.71
N ASN A 522 -3.50 17.26 1.67
CA ASN A 522 -4.48 16.21 1.33
C ASN A 522 -5.53 15.94 2.44
N ILE A 523 -6.02 16.98 3.08
CA ILE A 523 -7.07 16.86 4.10
C ILE A 523 -8.43 16.82 3.38
N ASN A 524 -9.18 15.74 3.54
CA ASN A 524 -10.52 15.54 2.97
C ASN A 524 -11.53 14.96 3.96
N THR A 525 -11.19 14.91 5.25
CA THR A 525 -12.05 14.49 6.36
C THR A 525 -11.80 15.37 7.57
N ASP A 526 -12.67 15.30 8.57
CA ASP A 526 -12.43 15.98 9.85
C ASP A 526 -11.09 15.59 10.44
N LYS A 527 -10.32 16.58 10.89
CA LYS A 527 -8.97 16.41 11.44
C LYS A 527 -8.74 17.21 12.71
N TYR A 528 -7.99 16.62 13.64
CA TYR A 528 -7.54 17.27 14.86
C TYR A 528 -6.02 17.29 14.92
N PHE A 529 -5.44 18.47 15.04
CA PHE A 529 -3.98 18.67 15.03
C PHE A 529 -3.49 19.30 16.33
N ARG A 530 -2.37 18.79 16.84
CA ARG A 530 -1.57 19.48 17.86
C ARG A 530 -0.26 19.93 17.24
N ILE A 531 0.12 21.18 17.45
CA ILE A 531 1.42 21.70 17.02
C ILE A 531 2.48 21.13 17.96
N SER A 532 3.56 20.61 17.38
CA SER A 532 4.65 19.96 18.11
C SER A 532 5.78 20.93 18.43
N GLY A 533 6.50 20.68 19.53
CA GLY A 533 7.76 21.35 19.84
C GLY A 533 8.91 20.97 18.89
N TYR A 534 8.81 19.84 18.21
CA TYR A 534 9.78 19.40 17.21
C TYR A 534 9.66 20.22 15.93
N LYS A 535 10.79 20.43 15.25
CA LYS A 535 10.86 21.22 14.02
C LYS A 535 11.52 20.44 12.89
N THR A 536 11.00 20.69 11.68
CA THR A 536 11.68 20.36 10.43
C THR A 536 12.17 21.67 9.82
N GLY A 537 13.49 21.89 9.86
CA GLY A 537 14.07 23.22 9.60
C GLY A 537 13.60 24.24 10.63
N GLU A 538 13.02 25.36 10.18
CA GLU A 538 12.48 26.41 11.05
C GLU A 538 10.97 26.26 11.35
N LYS A 539 10.30 25.30 10.69
CA LYS A 539 8.85 25.07 10.79
C LYS A 539 8.52 24.02 11.85
N HIS A 540 7.48 24.26 12.63
CA HIS A 540 6.98 23.29 13.62
C HIS A 540 6.29 22.11 12.96
N ASN A 541 6.54 20.90 13.45
CA ASN A 541 5.79 19.73 13.07
C ASN A 541 4.37 19.76 13.65
N VAL A 542 3.48 18.98 13.09
CA VAL A 542 2.08 18.87 13.49
C VAL A 542 1.74 17.41 13.67
N ASP A 543 1.18 17.07 14.82
CA ASP A 543 0.71 15.73 15.13
C ASP A 543 -0.78 15.60 14.77
N ASP A 544 -1.12 14.66 13.90
CA ASP A 544 -2.52 14.30 13.66
C ASP A 544 -3.02 13.41 14.80
N VAL A 545 -3.83 14.00 15.68
CA VAL A 545 -4.41 13.34 16.84
C VAL A 545 -5.89 12.99 16.65
N THR A 546 -6.35 12.96 15.41
CA THR A 546 -7.74 12.66 15.06
C THR A 546 -8.20 11.34 15.68
N GLY A 547 -7.37 10.31 15.60
CA GLY A 547 -7.65 9.00 16.21
C GLY A 547 -7.83 9.08 17.73
N GLU A 548 -7.01 9.85 18.44
CA GLU A 548 -7.13 10.03 19.89
C GLU A 548 -8.45 10.71 20.27
N ILE A 549 -8.84 11.73 19.50
CA ILE A 549 -10.02 12.54 19.79
C ILE A 549 -11.31 11.84 19.35
N THR A 550 -11.31 11.19 18.20
CA THR A 550 -12.51 10.53 17.65
C THR A 550 -12.70 9.11 18.14
N SER A 551 -11.64 8.39 18.52
CA SER A 551 -11.71 7.11 19.22
C SER A 551 -12.06 7.29 20.70
N GLY A 552 -12.13 8.53 21.15
CA GLY A 552 -12.67 8.85 22.46
C GLY A 552 -14.02 8.17 22.58
N ILE A 553 -14.06 7.13 23.42
CA ILE A 553 -15.28 6.55 23.93
C ILE A 553 -16.05 7.75 24.48
N ALA A 554 -17.07 8.18 23.75
CA ALA A 554 -17.95 9.21 24.26
C ALA A 554 -18.38 8.74 25.65
N ASP A 555 -18.05 9.50 26.67
CA ASP A 555 -18.65 9.30 27.99
C ASP A 555 -20.17 9.28 27.74
N ILE A 556 -20.72 8.08 27.71
CA ILE A 556 -22.14 7.92 27.48
C ILE A 556 -22.76 8.50 28.75
N THR A 557 -23.23 9.75 28.66
CA THR A 557 -24.17 10.26 29.65
C THR A 557 -25.37 9.33 29.56
N ILE A 558 -25.48 8.44 30.55
CA ILE A 558 -26.51 7.42 30.62
C ILE A 558 -27.82 8.18 30.89
N ASN A 559 -28.51 8.55 29.85
CA ASN A 559 -29.91 8.96 29.98
C ASN A 559 -30.69 7.68 30.29
N ASP A 560 -31.53 7.78 31.32
CA ASP A 560 -32.37 6.71 31.87
C ASP A 560 -33.44 6.26 30.82
N ARG A 561 -32.99 5.56 29.76
CA ARG A 561 -33.86 4.93 28.78
C ARG A 561 -34.17 3.50 29.18
N THR A 562 -35.45 3.20 29.30
CA THR A 562 -35.99 1.85 29.49
C THR A 562 -35.67 0.98 28.27
N VAL A 563 -35.30 -0.27 28.54
CA VAL A 563 -34.89 -1.27 27.54
C VAL A 563 -36.06 -1.61 26.60
N THR A 564 -35.86 -1.36 25.30
CA THR A 564 -36.55 -2.06 24.22
C THR A 564 -35.71 -3.27 23.80
N SER A 565 -36.29 -4.29 23.23
CA SER A 565 -35.87 -5.70 23.05
C SER A 565 -34.41 -6.05 22.71
N ASP A 566 -33.48 -5.10 22.46
CA ASP A 566 -32.15 -5.36 21.92
C ASP A 566 -30.98 -4.89 22.81
N MET A 567 -31.17 -4.72 24.11
CA MET A 567 -30.11 -4.27 25.03
C MET A 567 -29.34 -5.41 25.70
N ASN A 568 -29.13 -6.49 25.01
CA ASN A 568 -28.25 -7.57 25.49
C ASN A 568 -26.81 -7.05 25.64
N VAL A 569 -26.11 -7.61 26.63
CA VAL A 569 -24.72 -7.28 26.94
C VAL A 569 -23.80 -8.35 26.35
N TYR A 570 -22.87 -7.90 25.53
CA TYR A 570 -21.86 -8.76 24.93
C TYR A 570 -20.45 -8.33 25.33
N THR A 571 -19.51 -9.24 25.34
CA THR A 571 -18.09 -8.92 25.30
C THR A 571 -17.73 -8.35 23.94
N VAL A 572 -16.57 -7.69 23.82
CA VAL A 572 -16.11 -7.11 22.55
C VAL A 572 -15.87 -8.15 21.45
N ASP A 573 -15.62 -9.40 21.81
CA ASP A 573 -15.51 -10.57 20.93
C ASP A 573 -16.88 -11.19 20.56
N GLY A 574 -18.00 -10.52 20.94
CA GLY A 574 -19.35 -10.92 20.57
C GLY A 574 -20.00 -11.98 21.44
N ARG A 575 -19.36 -12.43 22.53
CA ARG A 575 -19.95 -13.42 23.45
C ARG A 575 -21.03 -12.77 24.32
N LEU A 576 -22.23 -13.32 24.32
CA LEU A 576 -23.32 -12.88 25.19
C LEU A 576 -22.97 -13.08 26.67
N ILE A 577 -22.92 -11.99 27.43
CA ILE A 577 -22.66 -11.98 28.88
C ILE A 577 -23.97 -11.99 29.65
N ARG A 578 -24.96 -11.21 29.18
CA ARG A 578 -26.25 -11.06 29.89
C ARG A 578 -27.35 -10.67 28.91
N ARG A 579 -28.53 -11.21 29.11
CA ARG A 579 -29.76 -10.74 28.49
C ARG A 579 -30.38 -9.67 29.37
N ALA A 580 -30.73 -8.53 28.81
CA ALA A 580 -31.48 -7.50 29.50
C ALA A 580 -32.95 -7.94 29.69
N ALA A 581 -33.51 -7.70 30.86
CA ALA A 581 -34.90 -7.96 31.11
C ALA A 581 -35.77 -6.76 30.69
N ASN A 582 -37.03 -7.02 30.29
CA ASN A 582 -37.97 -5.94 29.99
C ASN A 582 -38.16 -5.04 31.21
N GLY A 583 -37.96 -3.73 31.04
CA GLY A 583 -38.11 -2.74 32.11
C GLY A 583 -36.81 -2.39 32.85
N GLU A 584 -35.69 -3.06 32.60
CA GLU A 584 -34.38 -2.64 33.14
C GLU A 584 -33.91 -1.37 32.46
N THR A 585 -33.26 -0.48 33.19
CA THR A 585 -32.56 0.67 32.62
C THR A 585 -31.10 0.31 32.26
N ILE A 586 -30.45 1.06 31.38
CA ILE A 586 -29.02 0.89 31.10
C ILE A 586 -28.21 0.97 32.41
N ASN A 587 -28.61 1.85 33.31
CA ASN A 587 -28.00 2.02 34.62
C ASN A 587 -28.13 0.75 35.49
N ASP A 588 -29.26 0.03 35.44
CA ASP A 588 -29.45 -1.23 36.15
C ASP A 588 -28.62 -2.37 35.54
N ILE A 589 -28.43 -2.34 34.24
CA ILE A 589 -27.58 -3.29 33.50
C ILE A 589 -26.11 -3.07 33.84
N THR A 590 -25.63 -1.82 33.80
CA THR A 590 -24.22 -1.46 34.01
C THR A 590 -23.77 -1.69 35.47
N LYS A 591 -24.63 -1.40 36.46
CA LYS A 591 -24.32 -1.67 37.89
C LYS A 591 -24.05 -3.13 38.22
N LYS A 592 -24.50 -4.04 37.38
CA LYS A 592 -24.33 -5.50 37.56
C LYS A 592 -23.16 -6.10 36.81
N LEU A 593 -22.39 -5.25 36.06
CA LEU A 593 -21.25 -5.68 35.29
C LEU A 593 -19.93 -5.40 36.03
N LYS A 594 -18.97 -6.29 35.88
CA LYS A 594 -17.60 -6.03 36.35
C LYS A 594 -16.95 -4.94 35.54
N ARG A 595 -15.87 -4.33 36.08
CA ARG A 595 -15.04 -3.39 35.29
C ARG A 595 -14.60 -4.06 33.99
N GLY A 596 -14.78 -3.37 32.89
CA GLY A 596 -14.46 -3.92 31.57
C GLY A 596 -15.16 -3.19 30.43
N LEU A 597 -14.84 -3.60 29.20
CA LEU A 597 -15.44 -3.09 27.98
C LEU A 597 -16.52 -4.06 27.48
N TYR A 598 -17.70 -3.54 27.19
CA TYR A 598 -18.87 -4.31 26.77
C TYR A 598 -19.56 -3.68 25.56
N ILE A 599 -20.36 -4.47 24.86
CA ILE A 599 -21.29 -3.97 23.82
C ILE A 599 -22.71 -4.09 24.40
N ILE A 600 -23.41 -2.96 24.53
CA ILE A 600 -24.78 -2.86 25.03
C ILE A 600 -25.60 -2.09 24.03
N GLY A 601 -26.66 -2.68 23.48
CA GLY A 601 -27.50 -2.04 22.45
C GLY A 601 -26.71 -1.62 21.21
N GLY A 602 -25.72 -2.40 20.81
CA GLY A 602 -24.84 -2.13 19.65
C GLY A 602 -23.77 -1.06 19.87
N LYS A 603 -23.63 -0.54 21.12
CA LYS A 603 -22.65 0.50 21.47
C LYS A 603 -21.58 -0.05 22.43
N LYS A 604 -20.34 0.37 22.28
CA LYS A 604 -19.26 0.06 23.23
C LYS A 604 -19.45 0.87 24.52
N VAL A 605 -19.42 0.21 25.66
CA VAL A 605 -19.64 0.79 27.01
C VAL A 605 -18.51 0.34 27.93
N ILE A 606 -17.80 1.29 28.54
CA ILE A 606 -16.81 1.00 29.59
C ILE A 606 -17.48 1.07 30.95
N ILE A 607 -17.32 0.01 31.73
CA ILE A 607 -17.66 -0.02 33.15
C ILE A 607 -16.36 0.19 33.93
N ARG A 608 -16.29 1.34 34.62
CA ARG A 608 -15.11 1.75 35.43
C ARG A 608 -15.16 1.21 36.85
#